data_e52fb99067a995215019e16d2146d395
#
_entry.id   e52fb99067a995215019e16d2146d395
#
_cell.length_a   1.000
_cell.length_b   1.000
_cell.length_c   1.000
_cell.angle_alpha   90.00
_cell.angle_beta   90.00
_cell.angle_gamma   90.00
#
_symmetry.space_group_name_H-M   'P 1'
#
loop_
_entity.id
_entity.type
_entity.pdbx_description
1 polymer ?
#
loop_
_entity_poly.entity_id
_entity_poly.type
_entity_poly.pdbx_seq_one_letter_code
_entity_poly.pdbx_strand_id
1 'polypeptide(L)'
;LVSAITEDEALIGMNWYQEALIGRGQAMAAKDLEDRDNLTFTKKQLDYVEQNFKNPAVVEYLVDQIVTAYVKDSGVDHLAEVAPVYSAKVTDPAKKAKFDELCAKWARIAVGQPSPSFKYLDINGKEVSLADLAGKYVYIDTWATWCGPCRGELPHLKTLEIRRKSVRRT
;
A
#
# COMPACT_ATOMS: atom_id res chain seq x y z
N LEU A 1 13.68 5.95 26.95
CA LEU A 1 13.77 7.43 26.88
C LEU A 1 14.40 7.81 25.53
N VAL A 2 13.58 7.91 24.47
CA VAL A 2 14.04 8.49 23.20
C VAL A 2 13.95 10.00 23.40
N SER A 3 15.12 10.65 23.64
CA SER A 3 15.28 12.10 23.65
C SER A 3 14.70 12.70 22.35
N ALA A 4 14.24 13.95 22.40
CA ALA A 4 13.73 14.63 21.22
C ALA A 4 14.74 14.53 20.07
N ILE A 5 14.27 14.04 18.92
CA ILE A 5 15.10 14.07 17.70
C ILE A 5 15.21 15.54 17.30
N THR A 6 16.43 16.05 17.21
CA THR A 6 16.67 17.41 16.73
C THR A 6 16.30 17.49 15.24
N GLU A 7 15.50 18.48 14.88
CA GLU A 7 15.16 18.74 13.48
C GLU A 7 16.38 19.37 12.77
N ASP A 8 16.98 18.60 11.86
CA ASP A 8 18.14 19.04 11.08
C ASP A 8 17.96 18.62 9.61
N GLU A 9 17.72 19.59 8.75
CA GLU A 9 17.52 19.33 7.32
C GLU A 9 18.78 18.79 6.62
N ALA A 10 19.98 19.12 7.12
CA ALA A 10 21.22 18.62 6.57
C ALA A 10 21.37 17.11 6.78
N LEU A 11 20.69 16.54 7.77
CA LEU A 11 20.71 15.12 8.07
C LEU A 11 19.66 14.30 7.30
N ILE A 12 18.71 14.94 6.59
CA ILE A 12 17.63 14.24 5.87
C ILE A 12 18.18 13.24 4.85
N GLY A 13 19.38 13.47 4.29
CA GLY A 13 20.05 12.51 3.41
C GLY A 13 20.65 11.28 4.11
N MET A 14 20.69 11.24 5.45
CA MET A 14 21.31 10.15 6.21
C MET A 14 20.29 9.07 6.57
N ASN A 15 20.55 7.81 6.17
CA ASN A 15 19.62 6.70 6.42
C ASN A 15 19.25 6.53 7.89
N TRP A 16 20.22 6.61 8.80
CA TRP A 16 19.96 6.48 10.23
C TRP A 16 19.03 7.57 10.79
N TYR A 17 19.11 8.79 10.26
CA TYR A 17 18.24 9.89 10.65
C TYR A 17 16.82 9.68 10.12
N GLN A 18 16.70 9.25 8.87
CA GLN A 18 15.42 8.88 8.25
C GLN A 18 14.71 7.76 9.03
N GLU A 19 15.43 6.69 9.37
CA GLU A 19 14.92 5.58 10.18
C GLU A 19 14.48 6.05 11.57
N ALA A 20 15.24 6.92 12.22
CA ALA A 20 14.89 7.48 13.52
C ALA A 20 13.62 8.33 13.47
N LEU A 21 13.47 9.20 12.45
CA LEU A 21 12.28 10.05 12.26
C LEU A 21 11.02 9.21 12.01
N ILE A 22 11.10 8.27 11.05
CA ILE A 22 9.98 7.41 10.66
C ILE A 22 9.61 6.47 11.81
N GLY A 23 10.58 5.77 12.39
CA GLY A 23 10.36 4.81 13.47
C GLY A 23 9.69 5.44 14.69
N ARG A 24 10.04 6.69 15.02
CA ARG A 24 9.39 7.40 16.12
C ARG A 24 7.93 7.72 15.81
N GLY A 25 7.62 8.21 14.61
CA GLY A 25 6.24 8.47 14.18
C GLY A 25 5.39 7.20 14.22
N GLN A 26 5.93 6.10 13.73
CA GLN A 26 5.27 4.79 13.75
C GLN A 26 5.01 4.30 15.19
N ALA A 27 6.02 4.39 16.06
CA ALA A 27 5.88 3.95 17.45
C ALA A 27 4.83 4.77 18.22
N MET A 28 4.75 6.08 17.97
CA MET A 28 3.74 6.94 18.60
C MET A 28 2.35 6.70 18.04
N ALA A 29 2.20 6.50 16.74
CA ALA A 29 0.93 6.20 16.10
C ALA A 29 0.38 4.82 16.53
N ALA A 30 1.25 3.84 16.78
CA ALA A 30 0.86 2.48 17.18
C ALA A 30 0.41 2.37 18.63
N LYS A 31 0.73 3.34 19.50
CA LYS A 31 0.58 3.23 20.96
C LYS A 31 -0.87 3.01 21.43
N ASP A 32 -1.85 3.54 20.72
CA ASP A 32 -3.26 3.52 21.11
C ASP A 32 -4.16 2.91 20.02
N LEU A 33 -3.61 2.05 19.15
CA LEU A 33 -4.37 1.38 18.10
C LEU A 33 -4.82 -0.01 18.58
N GLU A 34 -6.11 -0.12 18.91
CA GLU A 34 -6.78 -1.42 19.12
C GLU A 34 -7.03 -2.10 17.77
N ASP A 35 -7.37 -1.34 16.74
CA ASP A 35 -7.58 -1.83 15.36
C ASP A 35 -6.45 -1.31 14.43
N ARG A 36 -5.88 -2.21 13.65
CA ARG A 36 -4.78 -1.89 12.71
C ARG A 36 -5.30 -1.42 11.35
N ASP A 37 -6.30 -0.54 11.36
CA ASP A 37 -6.72 0.13 10.14
C ASP A 37 -5.61 1.08 9.64
N ASN A 38 -5.19 0.84 8.41
CA ASN A 38 -4.05 1.54 7.81
C ASN A 38 -4.29 3.03 7.63
N LEU A 39 -5.53 3.44 7.36
CA LEU A 39 -5.91 4.84 7.24
C LEU A 39 -5.80 5.57 8.57
N THR A 40 -6.37 4.99 9.64
CA THR A 40 -6.31 5.57 11.00
C THR A 40 -4.87 5.66 11.49
N PHE A 41 -4.06 4.63 11.22
CA PHE A 41 -2.64 4.64 11.55
C PHE A 41 -1.89 5.76 10.82
N THR A 42 -2.15 5.93 9.52
CA THR A 42 -1.55 7.00 8.70
C THR A 42 -1.94 8.39 9.22
N LYS A 43 -3.22 8.62 9.53
CA LYS A 43 -3.69 9.89 10.09
C LYS A 43 -2.99 10.22 11.41
N LYS A 44 -2.87 9.26 12.33
CA LYS A 44 -2.14 9.46 13.60
C LYS A 44 -0.66 9.80 13.38
N GLN A 45 -0.01 9.21 12.37
CA GLN A 45 1.36 9.60 12.01
C GLN A 45 1.42 11.05 11.51
N LEU A 46 0.48 11.46 10.65
CA LEU A 46 0.43 12.83 10.14
C LEU A 46 0.15 13.84 11.26
N ASP A 47 -0.78 13.56 12.17
CA ASP A 47 -1.07 14.36 13.35
C ASP A 47 0.18 14.50 14.24
N TYR A 48 0.92 13.41 14.43
CA TYR A 48 2.16 13.43 15.19
C TYR A 48 3.21 14.32 14.51
N VAL A 49 3.34 14.26 13.18
CA VAL A 49 4.25 15.14 12.44
C VAL A 49 3.87 16.60 12.64
N GLU A 50 2.60 16.95 12.48
CA GLU A 50 2.13 18.34 12.62
C GLU A 50 2.37 18.93 14.02
N GLN A 51 2.18 18.11 15.04
CA GLN A 51 2.34 18.53 16.43
C GLN A 51 3.80 18.66 16.88
N ASN A 52 4.70 17.85 16.33
CA ASN A 52 6.04 17.69 16.88
C ASN A 52 7.16 18.24 16.00
N PHE A 53 6.92 18.51 14.71
CA PHE A 53 7.94 18.99 13.78
C PHE A 53 7.57 20.35 13.21
N LYS A 54 8.58 21.25 13.12
CA LYS A 54 8.40 22.63 12.62
C LYS A 54 9.29 22.95 11.43
N ASN A 55 10.41 22.23 11.25
CA ASN A 55 11.27 22.43 10.10
C ASN A 55 10.56 22.00 8.81
N PRO A 56 10.34 22.90 7.82
CA PRO A 56 9.56 22.56 6.62
C PRO A 56 10.14 21.41 5.80
N ALA A 57 11.46 21.28 5.72
CA ALA A 57 12.11 20.20 4.96
C ALA A 57 11.93 18.84 5.64
N VAL A 58 11.99 18.79 6.98
CA VAL A 58 11.72 17.58 7.76
C VAL A 58 10.25 17.17 7.66
N VAL A 59 9.33 18.14 7.77
CA VAL A 59 7.88 17.91 7.61
C VAL A 59 7.56 17.40 6.21
N GLU A 60 8.10 18.06 5.17
CA GLU A 60 7.92 17.64 3.79
C GLU A 60 8.41 16.19 3.58
N TYR A 61 9.60 15.87 4.09
CA TYR A 61 10.15 14.52 3.99
C TYR A 61 9.23 13.48 4.66
N LEU A 62 8.80 13.74 5.90
CA LEU A 62 7.95 12.80 6.65
C LEU A 62 6.58 12.61 6.00
N VAL A 63 5.93 13.70 5.59
CA VAL A 63 4.63 13.62 4.92
C VAL A 63 4.73 12.85 3.61
N ASP A 64 5.77 13.10 2.80
CA ASP A 64 6.02 12.36 1.57
C ASP A 64 6.18 10.85 1.83
N GLN A 65 6.98 10.46 2.82
CA GLN A 65 7.17 9.06 3.17
C GLN A 65 5.89 8.39 3.67
N ILE A 66 5.17 9.03 4.60
CA ILE A 66 3.96 8.49 5.23
C ILE A 66 2.85 8.29 4.19
N VAL A 67 2.54 9.31 3.39
CA VAL A 67 1.43 9.26 2.44
C VAL A 67 1.77 8.35 1.25
N THR A 68 3.03 8.37 0.79
CA THR A 68 3.49 7.47 -0.28
C THR A 68 3.44 6.00 0.17
N ALA A 69 3.82 5.69 1.42
CA ALA A 69 3.70 4.35 1.98
C ALA A 69 2.23 3.92 2.06
N TYR A 70 1.34 4.80 2.53
CA TYR A 70 -0.09 4.53 2.56
C TYR A 70 -0.64 4.12 1.18
N VAL A 71 -0.34 4.89 0.13
CA VAL A 71 -0.81 4.58 -1.23
C VAL A 71 -0.22 3.27 -1.75
N LYS A 72 1.03 2.94 -1.41
CA LYS A 72 1.65 1.66 -1.79
C LYS A 72 0.95 0.45 -1.16
N ASP A 73 0.48 0.59 0.07
CA ASP A 73 -0.09 -0.51 0.84
C ASP A 73 -1.62 -0.62 0.67
N SER A 74 -2.32 0.51 0.50
CA SER A 74 -3.78 0.60 0.53
C SER A 74 -4.41 1.10 -0.78
N GLY A 75 -3.59 1.50 -1.76
CA GLY A 75 -4.10 2.07 -3.01
C GLY A 75 -4.66 3.48 -2.83
N VAL A 76 -5.69 3.81 -3.62
CA VAL A 76 -6.27 5.17 -3.69
C VAL A 76 -7.67 5.30 -3.10
N ASP A 77 -8.23 4.24 -2.51
CA ASP A 77 -9.63 4.20 -2.10
C ASP A 77 -10.00 5.29 -1.07
N HIS A 78 -9.10 5.63 -0.17
CA HIS A 78 -9.28 6.71 0.82
C HIS A 78 -8.29 7.86 0.63
N LEU A 79 -7.75 8.02 -0.58
CA LEU A 79 -6.75 9.04 -0.88
C LEU A 79 -7.23 10.45 -0.54
N ALA A 80 -8.52 10.74 -0.75
CA ALA A 80 -9.12 12.05 -0.45
C ALA A 80 -8.95 12.48 1.01
N GLU A 81 -8.71 11.55 1.93
CA GLU A 81 -8.55 11.84 3.36
C GLU A 81 -7.12 12.23 3.75
N VAL A 82 -6.11 11.87 2.95
CA VAL A 82 -4.68 12.14 3.21
C VAL A 82 -4.04 13.06 2.18
N ALA A 83 -4.56 13.11 0.96
CA ALA A 83 -4.03 13.93 -0.12
C ALA A 83 -4.00 15.45 0.18
N PRO A 84 -4.96 16.05 0.92
CA PRO A 84 -4.89 17.46 1.27
C PRO A 84 -3.65 17.80 2.10
N VAL A 85 -3.25 16.94 3.05
CA VAL A 85 -2.04 17.14 3.86
C VAL A 85 -0.80 17.02 2.97
N TYR A 86 -0.76 16.02 2.08
CA TYR A 86 0.33 15.87 1.11
C TYR A 86 0.49 17.12 0.25
N SER A 87 -0.60 17.58 -0.36
CA SER A 87 -0.59 18.74 -1.26
C SER A 87 -0.15 20.02 -0.57
N ALA A 88 -0.52 20.20 0.71
CA ALA A 88 -0.16 21.36 1.51
C ALA A 88 1.30 21.38 1.99
N LYS A 89 1.89 20.22 2.26
CA LYS A 89 3.19 20.11 2.91
C LYS A 89 4.32 19.70 1.95
N VAL A 90 4.04 18.95 0.90
CA VAL A 90 5.03 18.56 -0.11
C VAL A 90 5.06 19.63 -1.19
N THR A 91 6.22 20.27 -1.37
CA THR A 91 6.43 21.36 -2.33
C THR A 91 7.31 20.95 -3.51
N ASP A 92 8.20 19.96 -3.32
CA ASP A 92 9.12 19.46 -4.35
C ASP A 92 8.35 18.89 -5.56
N PRO A 93 8.54 19.48 -6.76
CA PRO A 93 7.86 19.02 -7.98
C PRO A 93 8.21 17.57 -8.36
N ALA A 94 9.43 17.11 -8.06
CA ALA A 94 9.85 15.75 -8.39
C ALA A 94 9.16 14.72 -7.50
N LYS A 95 8.94 15.04 -6.23
CA LYS A 95 8.15 14.19 -5.31
C LYS A 95 6.69 14.14 -5.77
N LYS A 96 6.09 15.30 -6.07
CA LYS A 96 4.72 15.38 -6.59
C LYS A 96 4.52 14.53 -7.85
N ALA A 97 5.40 14.66 -8.82
CA ALA A 97 5.32 13.88 -10.06
C ALA A 97 5.37 12.36 -9.81
N LYS A 98 6.25 11.90 -8.92
CA LYS A 98 6.32 10.48 -8.53
C LYS A 98 5.08 10.00 -7.79
N PHE A 99 4.52 10.84 -6.93
CA PHE A 99 3.29 10.56 -6.21
C PHE A 99 2.08 10.47 -7.16
N ASP A 100 1.97 11.40 -8.09
CA ASP A 100 0.91 11.39 -9.10
C ASP A 100 0.99 10.15 -10.01
N GLU A 101 2.20 9.75 -10.41
CA GLU A 101 2.42 8.50 -11.15
C GLU A 101 1.97 7.27 -10.35
N LEU A 102 2.33 7.22 -9.06
CA LEU A 102 1.91 6.15 -8.16
C LEU A 102 0.39 6.11 -8.03
N CYS A 103 -0.26 7.24 -7.79
CA CYS A 103 -1.72 7.34 -7.70
C CYS A 103 -2.41 6.92 -9.00
N ALA A 104 -1.90 7.37 -10.16
CA ALA A 104 -2.43 6.99 -11.46
C ALA A 104 -2.31 5.48 -11.73
N LYS A 105 -1.22 4.84 -11.28
CA LYS A 105 -1.05 3.39 -11.36
C LYS A 105 -2.12 2.65 -10.56
N TRP A 106 -2.37 3.04 -9.32
CA TRP A 106 -3.37 2.42 -8.45
C TRP A 106 -4.80 2.73 -8.87
N ALA A 107 -5.08 3.95 -9.38
CA ALA A 107 -6.39 4.34 -9.86
C ALA A 107 -6.92 3.42 -10.99
N ARG A 108 -6.02 2.81 -11.79
CA ARG A 108 -6.43 1.88 -12.86
C ARG A 108 -6.96 0.55 -12.34
N ILE A 109 -6.66 0.18 -11.10
CA ILE A 109 -7.08 -1.08 -10.46
C ILE A 109 -7.92 -0.84 -9.20
N ALA A 110 -8.35 0.40 -8.97
CA ALA A 110 -9.20 0.76 -7.85
C ALA A 110 -10.57 0.06 -7.91
N VAL A 111 -11.24 -0.01 -6.77
CA VAL A 111 -12.59 -0.61 -6.68
C VAL A 111 -13.53 0.03 -7.69
N GLY A 112 -14.27 -0.79 -8.44
CA GLY A 112 -15.19 -0.34 -9.50
C GLY A 112 -14.56 -0.13 -10.87
N GLN A 113 -13.23 -0.21 -11.00
CA GLN A 113 -12.57 -0.14 -12.29
C GLN A 113 -12.59 -1.52 -12.99
N PRO A 114 -12.66 -1.55 -14.34
CA PRO A 114 -12.48 -2.78 -15.09
C PRO A 114 -11.11 -3.40 -14.78
N SER A 115 -11.09 -4.72 -14.56
CA SER A 115 -9.82 -5.43 -14.39
C SER A 115 -8.93 -5.26 -15.63
N PRO A 116 -7.62 -5.03 -15.47
CA PRO A 116 -6.69 -5.04 -16.60
C PRO A 116 -6.78 -6.34 -17.39
N SER A 117 -6.77 -6.24 -18.72
CA SER A 117 -6.76 -7.42 -19.58
C SER A 117 -5.43 -8.16 -19.48
N PHE A 118 -5.48 -9.48 -19.60
CA PHE A 118 -4.30 -10.33 -19.69
C PHE A 118 -4.49 -11.43 -20.72
N LYS A 119 -3.38 -11.95 -21.22
CA LYS A 119 -3.30 -13.16 -22.04
C LYS A 119 -2.09 -13.96 -21.61
N TYR A 120 -2.30 -15.24 -21.26
CA TYR A 120 -1.25 -16.16 -20.87
C TYR A 120 -1.51 -17.56 -21.44
N LEU A 121 -0.46 -18.37 -21.54
CA LEU A 121 -0.59 -19.77 -21.89
C LEU A 121 -0.99 -20.57 -20.63
N ASP A 122 -1.99 -21.45 -20.74
CA ASP A 122 -2.30 -22.42 -19.71
C ASP A 122 -1.25 -23.56 -19.67
N ILE A 123 -1.41 -24.50 -18.75
CA ILE A 123 -0.47 -25.62 -18.58
C ILE A 123 -0.43 -26.57 -19.81
N ASN A 124 -1.37 -26.44 -20.74
CA ASN A 124 -1.44 -27.22 -21.97
C ASN A 124 -0.91 -26.42 -23.18
N GLY A 125 -0.40 -25.20 -22.95
CA GLY A 125 0.08 -24.32 -24.00
C GLY A 125 -1.02 -23.57 -24.79
N LYS A 126 -2.28 -23.62 -24.31
CA LYS A 126 -3.39 -22.89 -24.92
C LYS A 126 -3.41 -21.45 -24.38
N GLU A 127 -3.55 -20.46 -25.28
CA GLU A 127 -3.75 -19.08 -24.87
C GLU A 127 -5.11 -18.90 -24.19
N VAL A 128 -5.10 -18.26 -23.02
CA VAL A 128 -6.28 -17.89 -22.22
C VAL A 128 -6.21 -16.40 -21.93
N SER A 129 -7.29 -15.69 -22.17
CA SER A 129 -7.46 -14.28 -21.85
C SER A 129 -8.52 -14.07 -20.78
N LEU A 130 -8.51 -12.87 -20.17
CA LEU A 130 -9.58 -12.49 -19.23
C LEU A 130 -10.96 -12.50 -19.93
N ALA A 131 -11.04 -12.16 -21.20
CA ALA A 131 -12.29 -12.14 -21.99
C ALA A 131 -12.92 -13.55 -22.10
N ASP A 132 -12.09 -14.62 -22.18
CA ASP A 132 -12.58 -16.01 -22.24
C ASP A 132 -13.24 -16.46 -20.91
N LEU A 133 -13.06 -15.68 -19.86
CA LEU A 133 -13.59 -15.92 -18.53
C LEU A 133 -14.83 -15.05 -18.23
N ALA A 134 -15.31 -14.27 -19.20
CA ALA A 134 -16.48 -13.41 -19.03
C ALA A 134 -17.71 -14.20 -18.51
N GLY A 135 -18.45 -13.61 -17.58
CA GLY A 135 -19.60 -14.24 -16.92
C GLY A 135 -19.25 -15.30 -15.85
N LYS A 136 -17.98 -15.43 -15.50
CA LYS A 136 -17.53 -16.33 -14.43
C LYS A 136 -16.89 -15.54 -13.30
N TYR A 137 -16.97 -16.08 -12.07
CA TYR A 137 -16.12 -15.60 -10.99
C TYR A 137 -14.70 -16.11 -11.22
N VAL A 138 -13.73 -15.19 -11.18
CA VAL A 138 -12.31 -15.49 -11.39
C VAL A 138 -11.58 -15.22 -10.08
N TYR A 139 -10.93 -16.24 -9.54
CA TYR A 139 -9.99 -16.09 -8.43
C TYR A 139 -8.58 -16.12 -9.00
N ILE A 140 -7.80 -15.08 -8.72
CA ILE A 140 -6.42 -14.96 -9.15
C ILE A 140 -5.54 -15.05 -7.91
N ASP A 141 -4.66 -16.05 -7.88
CA ASP A 141 -3.63 -16.19 -6.86
C ASP A 141 -2.26 -16.09 -7.49
N THR A 142 -1.40 -15.28 -6.88
CA THR A 142 -0.03 -15.08 -7.34
C THR A 142 0.93 -15.67 -6.31
N TRP A 143 1.64 -16.71 -6.71
CA TRP A 143 2.55 -17.42 -5.83
C TRP A 143 3.91 -17.72 -6.48
N ALA A 144 4.90 -18.08 -5.66
CA ALA A 144 6.21 -18.51 -6.13
C ALA A 144 6.71 -19.72 -5.33
N THR A 145 7.57 -20.52 -5.95
CA THR A 145 8.11 -21.75 -5.34
C THR A 145 8.89 -21.49 -4.05
N TRP A 146 9.51 -20.33 -3.92
CA TRP A 146 10.26 -19.87 -2.76
C TRP A 146 9.41 -19.15 -1.70
N CYS A 147 8.16 -18.83 -2.01
CA CYS A 147 7.23 -18.15 -1.09
C CYS A 147 6.63 -19.18 -0.11
N GLY A 148 7.14 -19.25 1.10
CA GLY A 148 6.66 -20.17 2.14
C GLY A 148 5.17 -19.98 2.48
N PRO A 149 4.71 -18.76 2.84
CA PRO A 149 3.29 -18.50 3.09
C PRO A 149 2.38 -18.88 1.90
N CYS A 150 2.77 -18.53 0.67
CA CYS A 150 1.99 -18.86 -0.52
C CYS A 150 1.80 -20.39 -0.67
N ARG A 151 2.85 -21.17 -0.40
CA ARG A 151 2.76 -22.63 -0.43
C ARG A 151 1.82 -23.20 0.63
N GLY A 152 1.70 -22.53 1.77
CA GLY A 152 0.75 -22.88 2.83
C GLY A 152 -0.72 -22.71 2.42
N GLU A 153 -1.02 -21.81 1.49
CA GLU A 153 -2.39 -21.60 0.97
C GLU A 153 -2.84 -22.66 -0.04
N LEU A 154 -1.94 -23.35 -0.72
CA LEU A 154 -2.28 -24.33 -1.77
C LEU A 154 -3.25 -25.43 -1.33
N PRO A 155 -3.17 -26.01 -0.11
CA PRO A 155 -4.15 -27.01 0.37
C PRO A 155 -5.56 -26.41 0.49
N HIS A 156 -5.69 -25.15 0.90
CA HIS A 156 -6.97 -24.46 1.05
C HIS A 156 -7.62 -24.22 -0.32
N LEU A 157 -6.83 -23.83 -1.31
CA LEU A 157 -7.31 -23.64 -2.70
C LEU A 157 -7.84 -24.96 -3.29
N LYS A 158 -7.17 -26.09 -3.06
CA LYS A 158 -7.67 -27.41 -3.47
C LYS A 158 -9.02 -27.72 -2.84
N THR A 159 -9.22 -27.38 -1.58
CA THR A 159 -10.49 -27.57 -0.88
C THR A 159 -11.63 -26.75 -1.50
N LEU A 160 -11.36 -25.51 -1.88
CA LEU A 160 -12.31 -24.64 -2.58
C LEU A 160 -12.71 -25.22 -3.95
N GLU A 161 -11.76 -25.75 -4.70
CA GLU A 161 -12.02 -26.38 -6.00
C GLU A 161 -12.92 -27.61 -5.88
N ILE A 162 -12.68 -28.45 -4.87
CA ILE A 162 -13.50 -29.65 -4.60
C ILE A 162 -14.95 -29.26 -4.26
N ARG A 163 -15.15 -28.26 -3.38
CA ARG A 163 -16.48 -27.75 -3.01
C ARG A 163 -17.22 -27.22 -4.22
N ARG A 164 -16.57 -26.47 -5.11
CA ARG A 164 -17.16 -25.95 -6.34
C ARG A 164 -17.65 -27.06 -7.28
N LYS A 165 -16.89 -28.14 -7.40
CA LYS A 165 -17.28 -29.31 -8.22
C LYS A 165 -18.48 -30.05 -7.64
N SER A 166 -18.64 -30.11 -6.31
CA SER A 166 -19.76 -30.74 -5.63
C SER A 166 -21.08 -29.97 -5.82
N VAL A 167 -21.04 -28.63 -5.74
CA VAL A 167 -22.24 -27.79 -5.94
C VAL A 167 -22.77 -27.81 -7.37
N ARG A 168 -21.94 -28.09 -8.37
CA ARG A 168 -22.39 -28.20 -9.78
C ARG A 168 -23.04 -29.53 -10.16
N ARG A 169 -23.07 -30.48 -9.25
CA ARG A 169 -23.68 -31.83 -9.48
C ARG A 169 -25.08 -31.97 -8.87
N THR A 170 -25.60 -30.94 -8.25
CA THR A 170 -26.99 -30.82 -7.77
C THR A 170 -27.75 -29.85 -8.66
#